data_bec73bd3118e0ac00d3aac6c2a8def40
#
_entry.id   bec73bd3118e0ac00d3aac6c2a8def40
#
_cell.length_a   1.000
_cell.length_b   1.000
_cell.length_c   1.000
_cell.angle_alpha   90.00
_cell.angle_beta   90.00
_cell.angle_gamma   90.00
#
_symmetry.space_group_name_H-M   'P 1'
#
loop_
_entity.id
_entity.type
_entity.pdbx_description
1 polymer ?
#
loop_
_entity_poly.entity_id
_entity_poly.type
_entity_poly.pdbx_seq_one_letter_code
_entity_poly.pdbx_strand_id
1 'polypeptide(L)'
;MRDEVFKNVISKQFEFDESVASVFDDMVSRSVPFYKQTQELIILFLSKRLEQGAKVVDLGCSTATTLLELYRLRPDLELVGLDSSPAMLQRATNRANGYGAKLNLIEADILEYDYGKADAVLLNYTLQFIRPIKRDDFVKKIFASLEYDGLFVFSEKLVYDDKKLDLEMINIYQEYKEAQGYSKFEIAQKRQALENVLIPYSENENKELCKNAGFCNVETLFKWANFASFVAFK
;
A
#
# COMPACT_ATOMS: atom_id res chain seq x y z
N MET A 1 12.35 14.63 5.32
CA MET A 1 11.74 15.99 5.57
C MET A 1 10.45 15.75 6.31
N ARG A 2 10.03 16.65 7.22
CA ARG A 2 8.77 16.49 7.96
C ARG A 2 7.58 16.80 7.06
N ASP A 3 6.49 16.01 7.17
CA ASP A 3 5.23 16.27 6.47
C ASP A 3 4.55 17.52 7.06
N GLU A 4 4.43 18.54 6.24
CA GLU A 4 3.78 19.82 6.53
C GLU A 4 2.80 20.22 5.40
N VAL A 5 2.50 19.27 4.49
CA VAL A 5 1.67 19.54 3.31
C VAL A 5 0.31 20.12 3.68
N PHE A 6 -0.27 19.68 4.81
CA PHE A 6 -1.62 20.09 5.24
C PHE A 6 -1.63 21.17 6.32
N LYS A 7 -0.50 21.85 6.59
CA LYS A 7 -0.44 22.99 7.53
C LYS A 7 -1.25 24.20 7.05
N ASN A 8 -1.37 24.38 5.74
CA ASN A 8 -2.14 25.45 5.14
C ASN A 8 -3.41 24.91 4.47
N VAL A 9 -4.37 25.79 4.19
CA VAL A 9 -5.59 25.44 3.46
C VAL A 9 -5.23 24.92 2.08
N ILE A 10 -5.70 23.71 1.73
CA ILE A 10 -5.52 23.11 0.42
C ILE A 10 -6.88 23.10 -0.27
N SER A 11 -6.93 23.64 -1.49
CA SER A 11 -8.15 23.70 -2.32
C SER A 11 -8.25 22.57 -3.34
N LYS A 12 -7.21 21.73 -3.49
CA LYS A 12 -7.18 20.60 -4.43
C LYS A 12 -7.37 19.26 -3.73
N GLN A 13 -7.83 18.29 -4.49
CA GLN A 13 -7.84 16.87 -4.07
C GLN A 13 -6.41 16.37 -3.84
N PHE A 14 -6.28 15.28 -3.08
CA PHE A 14 -5.00 14.64 -2.82
C PHE A 14 -4.41 14.05 -4.11
N GLU A 15 -3.15 14.37 -4.37
CA GLU A 15 -2.37 13.87 -5.50
C GLU A 15 -0.99 13.45 -5.03
N PHE A 16 -0.42 12.40 -5.65
CA PHE A 16 0.95 11.95 -5.40
C PHE A 16 1.96 12.78 -6.21
N ASP A 17 1.93 14.10 -6.03
CA ASP A 17 2.83 15.06 -6.69
C ASP A 17 4.20 15.19 -5.98
N GLU A 18 5.06 16.07 -6.49
CA GLU A 18 6.40 16.32 -5.93
C GLU A 18 6.35 16.79 -4.47
N SER A 19 5.34 17.56 -4.09
CA SER A 19 5.19 18.06 -2.71
C SER A 19 4.94 16.92 -1.74
N VAL A 20 4.06 15.99 -2.12
CA VAL A 20 3.77 14.76 -1.36
C VAL A 20 4.95 13.80 -1.42
N ALA A 21 5.55 13.56 -2.59
CA ALA A 21 6.70 12.69 -2.73
C ALA A 21 7.85 13.11 -1.82
N SER A 22 8.06 14.43 -1.65
CA SER A 22 9.15 14.98 -0.82
C SER A 22 9.08 14.60 0.65
N VAL A 23 7.90 14.32 1.18
CA VAL A 23 7.63 14.02 2.59
C VAL A 23 6.95 12.68 2.80
N PHE A 24 6.81 11.87 1.75
CA PHE A 24 5.96 10.67 1.73
C PHE A 24 6.30 9.69 2.85
N ASP A 25 7.58 9.36 3.05
CA ASP A 25 7.98 8.39 4.07
C ASP A 25 7.64 8.87 5.50
N ASP A 26 7.80 10.17 5.79
CA ASP A 26 7.37 10.77 7.06
C ASP A 26 5.84 10.78 7.16
N MET A 27 5.15 11.14 6.07
CA MET A 27 3.71 11.17 5.99
C MET A 27 3.08 9.81 6.30
N VAL A 28 3.54 8.73 5.66
CA VAL A 28 2.96 7.40 5.90
C VAL A 28 3.33 6.87 7.29
N SER A 29 4.57 7.07 7.74
CA SER A 29 5.03 6.61 9.05
C SER A 29 4.25 7.21 10.22
N ARG A 30 3.78 8.46 10.08
CA ARG A 30 2.98 9.17 11.09
C ARG A 30 1.47 9.05 10.90
N SER A 31 0.99 8.81 9.70
CA SER A 31 -0.46 8.74 9.44
C SER A 31 -1.00 7.34 9.23
N VAL A 32 -0.16 6.33 9.01
CA VAL A 32 -0.58 4.93 8.97
C VAL A 32 -0.13 4.26 10.28
N PRO A 33 -1.06 3.80 11.11
CA PRO A 33 -0.72 3.19 12.39
C PRO A 33 0.15 1.95 12.21
N PHE A 34 1.24 1.87 12.99
CA PHE A 34 2.17 0.74 12.97
C PHE A 34 2.74 0.41 11.58
N TYR A 35 2.90 1.44 10.73
CA TYR A 35 3.38 1.27 9.35
C TYR A 35 4.67 0.46 9.28
N LYS A 36 5.66 0.82 10.10
CA LYS A 36 6.95 0.13 10.13
C LYS A 36 6.82 -1.35 10.53
N GLN A 37 6.06 -1.65 11.58
CA GLN A 37 5.84 -3.01 12.06
C GLN A 37 5.09 -3.86 11.04
N THR A 38 4.12 -3.27 10.36
CA THR A 38 3.39 -3.92 9.27
C THR A 38 4.31 -4.25 8.10
N GLN A 39 5.17 -3.30 7.68
CA GLN A 39 6.17 -3.53 6.64
C GLN A 39 7.17 -4.63 7.05
N GLU A 40 7.70 -4.58 8.26
CA GLU A 40 8.60 -5.61 8.80
C GLU A 40 7.95 -7.00 8.77
N LEU A 41 6.68 -7.12 9.17
CA LEU A 41 5.95 -8.39 9.14
C LEU A 41 5.81 -8.91 7.71
N ILE A 42 5.38 -8.07 6.76
CA ILE A 42 5.22 -8.44 5.35
C ILE A 42 6.56 -8.90 4.76
N ILE A 43 7.62 -8.15 4.98
CA ILE A 43 8.97 -8.46 4.49
C ILE A 43 9.48 -9.77 5.06
N LEU A 44 9.35 -9.99 6.37
CA LEU A 44 9.75 -11.24 7.02
C LEU A 44 8.92 -12.43 6.51
N PHE A 45 7.62 -12.26 6.33
CA PHE A 45 6.75 -13.29 5.77
C PHE A 45 7.21 -13.68 4.36
N LEU A 46 7.37 -12.72 3.46
CA LEU A 46 7.83 -12.95 2.09
C LEU A 46 9.23 -13.56 2.04
N SER A 47 10.15 -13.07 2.87
CA SER A 47 11.53 -13.57 2.90
C SER A 47 11.65 -15.04 3.26
N LYS A 48 10.67 -15.57 4.02
CA LYS A 48 10.60 -16.97 4.45
C LYS A 48 9.80 -17.86 3.49
N ARG A 49 8.85 -17.27 2.78
CA ARG A 49 7.90 -18.01 1.93
C ARG A 49 8.40 -18.17 0.50
N LEU A 50 9.13 -17.18 -0.01
CA LEU A 50 9.54 -17.14 -1.41
C LEU A 50 10.80 -17.95 -1.67
N GLU A 51 10.80 -18.73 -2.75
CA GLU A 51 11.94 -19.48 -3.25
C GLU A 51 13.04 -18.55 -3.78
N GLN A 52 14.23 -19.10 -4.01
CA GLN A 52 15.35 -18.37 -4.60
C GLN A 52 15.01 -17.92 -6.01
N GLY A 53 15.27 -16.65 -6.33
CA GLY A 53 15.01 -16.08 -7.65
C GLY A 53 13.54 -15.75 -7.92
N ALA A 54 12.66 -15.90 -6.93
CA ALA A 54 11.24 -15.58 -7.08
C ALA A 54 11.03 -14.12 -7.46
N LYS A 55 10.01 -13.87 -8.30
CA LYS A 55 9.63 -12.53 -8.76
C LYS A 55 8.56 -11.92 -7.87
N VAL A 56 8.85 -10.72 -7.35
CA VAL A 56 7.93 -9.91 -6.55
C VAL A 56 7.59 -8.64 -7.30
N VAL A 57 6.30 -8.36 -7.45
CA VAL A 57 5.80 -7.14 -8.11
C VAL A 57 5.07 -6.28 -7.08
N ASP A 58 5.52 -5.05 -6.85
CA ASP A 58 4.90 -4.08 -5.95
C ASP A 58 4.14 -3.02 -6.78
N LEU A 59 2.81 -3.08 -6.72
CA LEU A 59 1.89 -2.24 -7.48
C LEU A 59 1.54 -0.98 -6.67
N GLY A 60 1.98 0.19 -7.14
CA GLY A 60 1.96 1.42 -6.37
C GLY A 60 3.12 1.46 -5.37
N CYS A 61 4.33 1.17 -5.85
CA CYS A 61 5.52 1.02 -5.02
C CYS A 61 6.01 2.32 -4.37
N SER A 62 5.50 3.47 -4.80
CA SER A 62 5.86 4.80 -4.28
C SER A 62 7.39 5.02 -4.23
N THR A 63 7.94 5.27 -3.05
CA THR A 63 9.39 5.45 -2.83
C THR A 63 10.16 4.12 -2.70
N ALA A 64 9.52 2.99 -3.05
CA ALA A 64 10.04 1.62 -3.02
C ALA A 64 10.56 1.13 -1.65
N THR A 65 10.01 1.62 -0.55
CA THR A 65 10.46 1.26 0.80
C THR A 65 10.37 -0.26 1.04
N THR A 66 9.25 -0.89 0.68
CA THR A 66 9.05 -2.35 0.84
C THR A 66 10.06 -3.15 0.03
N LEU A 67 10.24 -2.78 -1.24
CA LEU A 67 11.20 -3.48 -2.12
C LEU A 67 12.64 -3.32 -1.66
N LEU A 68 13.04 -2.14 -1.19
CA LEU A 68 14.39 -1.88 -0.69
C LEU A 68 14.69 -2.71 0.57
N GLU A 69 13.77 -2.76 1.51
CA GLU A 69 13.95 -3.56 2.73
C GLU A 69 13.92 -5.07 2.42
N LEU A 70 13.08 -5.51 1.46
CA LEU A 70 13.08 -6.90 0.99
C LEU A 70 14.40 -7.25 0.30
N TYR A 71 14.94 -6.37 -0.55
CA TYR A 71 16.25 -6.54 -1.19
C TYR A 71 17.38 -6.74 -0.18
N ARG A 72 17.36 -6.03 0.94
CA ARG A 72 18.39 -6.18 1.99
C ARG A 72 18.41 -7.57 2.61
N LEU A 73 17.26 -8.23 2.71
CA LEU A 73 17.16 -9.59 3.25
C LEU A 73 17.32 -10.66 2.17
N ARG A 74 16.83 -10.38 0.96
CA ARG A 74 16.74 -11.32 -0.15
C ARG A 74 17.18 -10.64 -1.47
N PRO A 75 18.51 -10.39 -1.63
CA PRO A 75 19.04 -9.77 -2.85
C PRO A 75 19.01 -10.72 -4.06
N ASP A 76 18.62 -11.96 -3.86
CA ASP A 76 18.42 -12.99 -4.89
C ASP A 76 17.07 -12.88 -5.61
N LEU A 77 16.09 -12.13 -5.07
CA LEU A 77 14.78 -11.99 -5.67
C LEU A 77 14.77 -11.03 -6.87
N GLU A 78 13.90 -11.30 -7.84
CA GLU A 78 13.57 -10.36 -8.90
C GLU A 78 12.52 -9.37 -8.38
N LEU A 79 12.92 -8.11 -8.15
CA LEU A 79 12.07 -7.08 -7.56
C LEU A 79 11.65 -6.05 -8.58
N VAL A 80 10.34 -5.95 -8.82
CA VAL A 80 9.72 -5.03 -9.78
C VAL A 80 8.78 -4.09 -9.03
N GLY A 81 8.94 -2.78 -9.23
CA GLY A 81 8.05 -1.76 -8.66
C GLY A 81 7.37 -0.96 -9.77
N LEU A 82 6.06 -0.84 -9.70
CA LEU A 82 5.27 0.01 -10.59
C LEU A 82 4.65 1.16 -9.81
N ASP A 83 4.72 2.35 -10.37
CA ASP A 83 3.98 3.52 -9.89
C ASP A 83 3.66 4.46 -11.05
N SER A 84 2.56 5.19 -10.97
CA SER A 84 2.19 6.18 -11.99
C SER A 84 2.76 7.57 -11.73
N SER A 85 3.38 7.79 -10.55
CA SER A 85 3.96 9.08 -10.16
C SER A 85 5.45 9.14 -10.50
N PRO A 86 5.87 9.96 -11.50
CA PRO A 86 7.28 10.17 -11.81
C PRO A 86 8.09 10.66 -10.60
N ALA A 87 7.47 11.52 -9.76
CA ALA A 87 8.12 12.07 -8.57
C ALA A 87 8.44 10.99 -7.53
N MET A 88 7.53 10.02 -7.32
CA MET A 88 7.76 8.87 -6.45
C MET A 88 8.89 7.99 -7.00
N LEU A 89 8.82 7.64 -8.29
CA LEU A 89 9.83 6.78 -8.94
C LEU A 89 11.21 7.42 -8.99
N GLN A 90 11.31 8.73 -9.18
CA GLN A 90 12.60 9.42 -9.11
C GLN A 90 13.24 9.25 -7.72
N ARG A 91 12.45 9.33 -6.66
CA ARG A 91 12.94 9.09 -5.28
C ARG A 91 13.28 7.63 -5.05
N ALA A 92 12.44 6.70 -5.52
CA ALA A 92 12.71 5.27 -5.46
C ALA A 92 14.04 4.93 -6.15
N THR A 93 14.29 5.46 -7.36
CA THR A 93 15.51 5.27 -8.12
C THR A 93 16.74 5.83 -7.39
N ASN A 94 16.65 7.05 -6.86
CA ASN A 94 17.75 7.65 -6.09
C ASN A 94 18.08 6.83 -4.85
N ARG A 95 17.08 6.30 -4.14
CA ARG A 95 17.27 5.43 -2.98
C ARG A 95 17.89 4.09 -3.39
N ALA A 96 17.36 3.44 -4.44
CA ALA A 96 17.90 2.18 -4.94
C ALA A 96 19.37 2.31 -5.31
N ASN A 97 19.76 3.38 -6.02
CA ASN A 97 21.14 3.68 -6.37
C ASN A 97 22.01 3.90 -5.12
N GLY A 98 21.50 4.65 -4.14
CA GLY A 98 22.21 4.90 -2.88
C GLY A 98 22.46 3.64 -2.05
N TYR A 99 21.58 2.66 -2.13
CA TYR A 99 21.72 1.34 -1.47
C TYR A 99 22.44 0.30 -2.33
N GLY A 100 22.72 0.58 -3.60
CA GLY A 100 23.22 -0.41 -4.56
C GLY A 100 22.20 -1.52 -4.86
N ALA A 101 20.92 -1.24 -4.65
CA ALA A 101 19.83 -2.21 -4.83
C ALA A 101 19.46 -2.35 -6.32
N LYS A 102 19.28 -3.58 -6.75
CA LYS A 102 18.82 -3.91 -8.12
C LYS A 102 17.30 -4.01 -8.13
N LEU A 103 16.62 -2.91 -8.41
CA LEU A 103 15.18 -2.85 -8.56
C LEU A 103 14.83 -2.51 -10.01
N ASN A 104 13.84 -3.18 -10.58
CA ASN A 104 13.24 -2.79 -11.85
C ASN A 104 12.04 -1.86 -11.56
N LEU A 105 12.22 -0.55 -11.74
CA LEU A 105 11.21 0.47 -11.45
C LEU A 105 10.60 0.97 -12.75
N ILE A 106 9.27 0.89 -12.85
CA ILE A 106 8.52 1.14 -14.09
C ILE A 106 7.44 2.19 -13.83
N GLU A 107 7.46 3.26 -14.61
CA GLU A 107 6.38 4.25 -14.65
C GLU A 107 5.22 3.70 -15.49
N ALA A 108 4.11 3.35 -14.83
CA ALA A 108 2.95 2.79 -15.52
C ALA A 108 1.67 2.91 -14.69
N ASP A 109 0.52 2.92 -15.38
CA ASP A 109 -0.77 2.65 -14.74
C ASP A 109 -0.88 1.15 -14.43
N ILE A 110 -0.98 0.81 -13.16
CA ILE A 110 -1.06 -0.57 -12.66
C ILE A 110 -2.30 -1.31 -13.17
N LEU A 111 -3.35 -0.59 -13.55
CA LEU A 111 -4.57 -1.17 -14.11
C LEU A 111 -4.35 -1.71 -15.52
N GLU A 112 -3.53 -1.00 -16.31
CA GLU A 112 -3.35 -1.28 -17.75
C GLU A 112 -2.08 -2.10 -18.03
N TYR A 113 -1.00 -1.85 -17.29
CA TYR A 113 0.31 -2.45 -17.57
C TYR A 113 0.34 -3.96 -17.31
N ASP A 114 0.88 -4.71 -18.27
CA ASP A 114 1.13 -6.16 -18.14
C ASP A 114 2.53 -6.38 -17.54
N TYR A 115 2.58 -6.78 -16.29
CA TYR A 115 3.82 -7.10 -15.56
C TYR A 115 4.20 -8.59 -15.62
N GLY A 116 3.45 -9.39 -16.41
CA GLY A 116 3.69 -10.82 -16.60
C GLY A 116 3.42 -11.66 -15.36
N LYS A 117 4.04 -12.82 -15.28
CA LYS A 117 3.92 -13.73 -14.15
C LYS A 117 4.76 -13.27 -12.95
N ALA A 118 4.29 -13.58 -11.74
CA ALA A 118 4.96 -13.26 -10.49
C ALA A 118 4.66 -14.33 -9.41
N ASP A 119 5.60 -14.56 -8.51
CA ASP A 119 5.43 -15.43 -7.35
C ASP A 119 4.71 -14.70 -6.21
N ALA A 120 4.91 -13.40 -6.11
CA ALA A 120 4.17 -12.55 -5.19
C ALA A 120 3.82 -11.19 -5.82
N VAL A 121 2.61 -10.70 -5.51
CA VAL A 121 2.18 -9.34 -5.83
C VAL A 121 1.88 -8.60 -4.54
N LEU A 122 2.41 -7.39 -4.42
CA LEU A 122 2.18 -6.47 -3.30
C LEU A 122 1.28 -5.32 -3.75
N LEU A 123 0.41 -4.86 -2.84
CA LEU A 123 -0.48 -3.72 -3.07
C LEU A 123 -0.74 -3.01 -1.74
N ASN A 124 0.25 -2.29 -1.23
CA ASN A 124 0.18 -1.68 0.10
C ASN A 124 -0.46 -0.30 0.06
N TYR A 125 -1.66 -0.16 0.67
CA TYR A 125 -2.43 1.09 0.75
C TYR A 125 -2.73 1.73 -0.61
N THR A 126 -2.92 0.92 -1.64
CA THR A 126 -3.10 1.35 -3.03
C THR A 126 -4.51 1.05 -3.56
N LEU A 127 -5.10 -0.12 -3.25
CA LEU A 127 -6.41 -0.53 -3.74
C LEU A 127 -7.52 0.47 -3.37
N GLN A 128 -7.43 1.10 -2.20
CA GLN A 128 -8.36 2.12 -1.72
C GLN A 128 -8.44 3.36 -2.63
N PHE A 129 -7.46 3.61 -3.47
CA PHE A 129 -7.44 4.70 -4.46
C PHE A 129 -8.00 4.28 -5.84
N ILE A 130 -8.19 2.99 -6.05
CA ILE A 130 -8.85 2.48 -7.26
C ILE A 130 -10.36 2.60 -7.10
N ARG A 131 -11.04 3.09 -8.14
CA ARG A 131 -12.50 3.18 -8.14
C ARG A 131 -13.14 1.81 -7.93
N PRO A 132 -14.16 1.67 -7.05
CA PRO A 132 -14.79 0.38 -6.73
C PRO A 132 -15.17 -0.45 -7.95
N ILE A 133 -15.74 0.17 -8.99
CA ILE A 133 -16.15 -0.50 -10.23
C ILE A 133 -14.99 -1.20 -10.99
N LYS A 134 -13.75 -0.81 -10.73
CA LYS A 134 -12.57 -1.40 -11.38
C LYS A 134 -11.87 -2.48 -10.54
N ARG A 135 -12.20 -2.60 -9.24
CA ARG A 135 -11.45 -3.45 -8.30
C ARG A 135 -11.58 -4.94 -8.60
N ASP A 136 -12.80 -5.40 -8.94
CA ASP A 136 -13.05 -6.82 -9.26
C ASP A 136 -12.17 -7.30 -10.42
N ASP A 137 -12.15 -6.56 -11.52
CA ASP A 137 -11.34 -6.91 -12.70
C ASP A 137 -9.84 -6.77 -12.41
N PHE A 138 -9.46 -5.79 -11.61
CA PHE A 138 -8.06 -5.60 -11.24
C PHE A 138 -7.55 -6.73 -10.34
N VAL A 139 -8.30 -7.18 -9.33
CA VAL A 139 -7.89 -8.28 -8.46
C VAL A 139 -7.92 -9.62 -9.22
N LYS A 140 -8.83 -9.82 -10.19
CA LYS A 140 -8.77 -10.95 -11.13
C LYS A 140 -7.52 -10.92 -12.01
N LYS A 141 -7.09 -9.74 -12.47
CA LYS A 141 -5.83 -9.57 -13.20
C LYS A 141 -4.64 -9.97 -12.32
N ILE A 142 -4.61 -9.54 -11.05
CA ILE A 142 -3.59 -9.97 -10.09
C ILE A 142 -3.60 -11.49 -9.92
N PHE A 143 -4.76 -12.10 -9.70
CA PHE A 143 -4.88 -13.56 -9.60
C PHE A 143 -4.34 -14.28 -10.84
N ALA A 144 -4.70 -13.80 -12.03
CA ALA A 144 -4.24 -14.37 -13.30
C ALA A 144 -2.71 -14.26 -13.49
N SER A 145 -2.09 -13.18 -13.00
CA SER A 145 -0.64 -12.95 -13.11
C SER A 145 0.19 -13.77 -12.13
N LEU A 146 -0.39 -14.27 -11.04
CA LEU A 146 0.34 -15.07 -10.08
C LEU A 146 0.69 -16.44 -10.65
N GLU A 147 1.86 -16.97 -10.29
CA GLU A 147 2.24 -18.37 -10.50
C GLU A 147 1.40 -19.30 -9.63
N TYR A 148 1.56 -20.61 -9.84
CA TYR A 148 0.95 -21.61 -8.95
C TYR A 148 1.54 -21.46 -7.53
N ASP A 149 0.69 -21.54 -6.49
CA ASP A 149 1.05 -21.24 -5.09
C ASP A 149 1.54 -19.81 -4.83
N GLY A 150 1.23 -18.90 -5.76
CA GLY A 150 1.60 -17.47 -5.65
C GLY A 150 0.80 -16.72 -4.59
N LEU A 151 1.34 -15.58 -4.16
CA LEU A 151 0.84 -14.79 -3.04
C LEU A 151 0.39 -13.40 -3.48
N PHE A 152 -0.76 -12.96 -2.98
CA PHE A 152 -1.18 -11.56 -3.04
C PHE A 152 -1.19 -10.98 -1.63
N VAL A 153 -0.33 -10.00 -1.34
CA VAL A 153 -0.27 -9.30 -0.05
C VAL A 153 -0.70 -7.86 -0.24
N PHE A 154 -1.68 -7.43 0.53
CA PHE A 154 -2.18 -6.06 0.42
C PHE A 154 -2.54 -5.48 1.77
N SER A 155 -2.48 -4.17 1.87
CA SER A 155 -2.80 -3.42 3.09
C SER A 155 -3.75 -2.29 2.76
N GLU A 156 -4.80 -2.11 3.61
CA GLU A 156 -5.86 -1.14 3.36
C GLU A 156 -6.32 -0.45 4.64
N LYS A 157 -6.83 0.75 4.47
CA LYS A 157 -7.72 1.35 5.46
C LYS A 157 -9.09 0.69 5.36
N LEU A 158 -9.75 0.48 6.49
CA LEU A 158 -11.03 -0.21 6.58
C LEU A 158 -12.15 0.72 7.05
N VAL A 159 -13.38 0.30 6.76
CA VAL A 159 -14.62 0.76 7.40
C VAL A 159 -15.26 -0.40 8.15
N TYR A 160 -16.11 -0.09 9.12
CA TYR A 160 -16.90 -1.08 9.85
C TYR A 160 -18.37 -0.98 9.46
N ASP A 161 -19.05 -2.12 9.37
CA ASP A 161 -20.49 -2.17 9.06
C ASP A 161 -21.32 -1.56 10.21
N ASP A 162 -20.91 -1.82 11.47
CA ASP A 162 -21.48 -1.16 12.64
C ASP A 162 -21.02 0.31 12.69
N LYS A 163 -21.96 1.22 12.48
CA LYS A 163 -21.67 2.67 12.38
C LYS A 163 -21.15 3.28 13.68
N LYS A 164 -21.52 2.70 14.85
CA LYS A 164 -21.02 3.18 16.13
C LYS A 164 -19.57 2.77 16.31
N LEU A 165 -19.26 1.52 16.05
CA LEU A 165 -17.88 1.02 16.07
C LEU A 165 -17.00 1.75 15.04
N ASP A 166 -17.50 2.00 13.83
CA ASP A 166 -16.78 2.74 12.79
C ASP A 166 -16.37 4.14 13.29
N LEU A 167 -17.32 4.86 13.91
CA LEU A 167 -17.04 6.17 14.48
C LEU A 167 -16.01 6.11 15.61
N GLU A 168 -16.11 5.10 16.50
CA GLU A 168 -15.14 4.88 17.58
C GLU A 168 -13.73 4.62 17.02
N MET A 169 -13.60 3.78 15.99
CA MET A 169 -12.31 3.51 15.34
C MET A 169 -11.74 4.74 14.60
N ILE A 170 -12.61 5.56 14.00
CA ILE A 170 -12.20 6.83 13.41
C ILE A 170 -11.65 7.78 14.49
N ASN A 171 -12.30 7.88 15.65
CA ASN A 171 -11.84 8.75 16.74
C ASN A 171 -10.48 8.29 17.28
N ILE A 172 -10.32 6.98 17.56
CA ILE A 172 -9.04 6.38 17.97
C ILE A 172 -7.94 6.69 16.95
N TYR A 173 -8.25 6.58 15.66
CA TYR A 173 -7.30 6.90 14.59
C TYR A 173 -6.94 8.40 14.55
N GLN A 174 -7.88 9.30 14.85
CA GLN A 174 -7.59 10.74 14.93
C GLN A 174 -6.67 11.05 16.13
N GLU A 175 -6.95 10.48 17.30
CA GLU A 175 -6.09 10.60 18.48
C GLU A 175 -4.67 10.06 18.22
N TYR A 176 -4.57 8.92 17.51
CA TYR A 176 -3.27 8.40 17.08
C TYR A 176 -2.50 9.45 16.26
N LYS A 177 -3.12 10.09 15.26
CA LYS A 177 -2.46 11.10 14.44
C LYS A 177 -2.06 12.35 15.25
N GLU A 178 -2.88 12.77 16.21
CA GLU A 178 -2.54 13.88 17.12
C GLU A 178 -1.30 13.51 17.96
N ALA A 179 -1.23 12.27 18.46
CA ALA A 179 -0.05 11.77 19.18
C ALA A 179 1.21 11.68 18.30
N GLN A 180 1.05 11.51 16.95
CA GLN A 180 2.16 11.60 16.00
C GLN A 180 2.53 13.05 15.62
N GLY A 181 1.91 14.04 16.25
CA GLY A 181 2.25 15.46 16.10
C GLY A 181 1.54 16.19 14.95
N TYR A 182 0.42 15.65 14.44
CA TYR A 182 -0.49 16.41 13.58
C TYR A 182 -1.48 17.24 14.41
N SER A 183 -1.72 18.44 14.00
CA SER A 183 -2.82 19.26 14.56
C SER A 183 -4.18 18.78 14.07
N LYS A 184 -5.24 19.10 14.80
CA LYS A 184 -6.62 18.82 14.36
C LYS A 184 -6.95 19.45 13.02
N PHE A 185 -6.37 20.63 12.74
CA PHE A 185 -6.52 21.31 11.46
C PHE A 185 -5.90 20.50 10.31
N GLU A 186 -4.65 20.04 10.44
CA GLU A 186 -3.98 19.20 9.44
C GLU A 186 -4.74 17.89 9.19
N ILE A 187 -5.27 17.27 10.25
CA ILE A 187 -6.08 16.06 10.17
C ILE A 187 -7.37 16.31 9.37
N ALA A 188 -8.05 17.43 9.63
CA ALA A 188 -9.27 17.81 8.92
C ALA A 188 -8.98 18.13 7.45
N GLN A 189 -7.93 18.89 7.15
CA GLN A 189 -7.52 19.24 5.78
C GLN A 189 -7.18 17.97 4.97
N LYS A 190 -6.38 17.06 5.54
CA LYS A 190 -6.03 15.80 4.87
C LYS A 190 -7.27 14.92 4.64
N ARG A 191 -8.20 14.85 5.60
CA ARG A 191 -9.47 14.13 5.45
C ARG A 191 -10.28 14.68 4.29
N GLN A 192 -10.42 16.01 4.20
CA GLN A 192 -11.15 16.69 3.13
C GLN A 192 -10.47 16.44 1.76
N ALA A 193 -9.15 16.55 1.67
CA ALA A 193 -8.41 16.28 0.43
C ALA A 193 -8.56 14.84 -0.07
N LEU A 194 -8.72 13.86 0.85
CA LEU A 194 -8.91 12.45 0.54
C LEU A 194 -10.39 12.06 0.29
N GLU A 195 -11.32 12.99 0.49
CA GLU A 195 -12.74 12.72 0.25
C GLU A 195 -12.99 12.36 -1.22
N ASN A 196 -13.70 11.25 -1.47
CA ASN A 196 -13.92 10.68 -2.81
C ASN A 196 -12.65 10.26 -3.59
N VAL A 197 -11.46 10.39 -3.00
CA VAL A 197 -10.18 9.90 -3.55
C VAL A 197 -9.86 8.54 -2.93
N LEU A 198 -9.90 8.44 -1.61
CA LEU A 198 -9.69 7.22 -0.85
C LEU A 198 -11.06 6.63 -0.45
N ILE A 199 -11.38 5.44 -1.00
CA ILE A 199 -12.64 4.74 -0.75
C ILE A 199 -12.34 3.41 -0.08
N PRO A 200 -12.42 3.31 1.27
CA PRO A 200 -12.11 2.09 1.97
C PRO A 200 -13.26 1.08 1.84
N TYR A 201 -12.90 -0.21 1.87
CA TYR A 201 -13.81 -1.34 2.03
C TYR A 201 -13.77 -1.86 3.47
N SER A 202 -14.79 -2.62 3.88
CA SER A 202 -14.72 -3.39 5.12
C SER A 202 -13.75 -4.57 4.98
N GLU A 203 -13.39 -5.21 6.09
CA GLU A 203 -12.55 -6.41 6.06
C GLU A 203 -13.20 -7.52 5.24
N ASN A 204 -14.53 -7.69 5.38
CA ASN A 204 -15.27 -8.71 4.65
C ASN A 204 -15.31 -8.42 3.15
N GLU A 205 -15.57 -7.18 2.74
CA GLU A 205 -15.55 -6.79 1.33
C GLU A 205 -14.18 -7.03 0.69
N ASN A 206 -13.08 -6.72 1.37
CA ASN A 206 -11.73 -7.00 0.88
C ASN A 206 -11.47 -8.52 0.73
N LYS A 207 -11.90 -9.33 1.69
CA LYS A 207 -11.77 -10.78 1.61
C LYS A 207 -12.64 -11.40 0.51
N GLU A 208 -13.88 -10.95 0.37
CA GLU A 208 -14.79 -11.40 -0.69
C GLU A 208 -14.28 -11.00 -2.09
N LEU A 209 -13.71 -9.81 -2.24
CA LEU A 209 -13.09 -9.36 -3.48
C LEU A 209 -11.99 -10.35 -3.94
N CYS A 210 -11.13 -10.81 -3.03
CA CYS A 210 -10.12 -11.81 -3.32
C CYS A 210 -10.73 -13.18 -3.64
N LYS A 211 -11.71 -13.65 -2.87
CA LYS A 211 -12.38 -14.93 -3.13
C LYS A 211 -13.07 -14.94 -4.49
N ASN A 212 -13.76 -13.86 -4.85
CA ASN A 212 -14.42 -13.70 -6.15
C ASN A 212 -13.43 -13.67 -7.33
N ALA A 213 -12.18 -13.29 -7.08
CA ALA A 213 -11.10 -13.36 -8.07
C ALA A 213 -10.52 -14.78 -8.24
N GLY A 214 -10.78 -15.69 -7.29
CA GLY A 214 -10.33 -17.08 -7.34
C GLY A 214 -9.33 -17.50 -6.26
N PHE A 215 -8.95 -16.60 -5.33
CA PHE A 215 -8.05 -16.97 -4.23
C PHE A 215 -8.69 -17.99 -3.27
N CYS A 216 -7.93 -19.05 -2.93
CA CYS A 216 -8.45 -20.15 -2.12
C CYS A 216 -8.63 -19.77 -0.65
N ASN A 217 -7.70 -18.98 -0.11
CA ASN A 217 -7.70 -18.54 1.28
C ASN A 217 -7.23 -17.09 1.38
N VAL A 218 -7.84 -16.33 2.31
CA VAL A 218 -7.51 -14.93 2.57
C VAL A 218 -7.43 -14.71 4.06
N GLU A 219 -6.21 -14.49 4.56
CA GLU A 219 -5.93 -14.31 5.98
C GLU A 219 -5.57 -12.87 6.32
N THR A 220 -5.90 -12.45 7.53
CA THR A 220 -5.47 -11.17 8.06
C THR A 220 -4.13 -11.33 8.77
N LEU A 221 -3.07 -10.71 8.22
CA LEU A 221 -1.72 -10.74 8.81
C LEU A 221 -1.58 -9.77 9.98
N PHE A 222 -2.17 -8.59 9.86
CA PHE A 222 -2.10 -7.53 10.86
C PHE A 222 -3.39 -6.70 10.82
N LYS A 223 -3.83 -6.26 12.00
CA LYS A 223 -4.96 -5.33 12.11
C LYS A 223 -4.78 -4.41 13.31
N TRP A 224 -5.01 -3.12 13.10
CA TRP A 224 -5.11 -2.14 14.16
C TRP A 224 -6.17 -1.09 13.81
N ALA A 225 -7.15 -0.93 14.70
CA ALA A 225 -8.32 -0.06 14.50
C ALA A 225 -8.89 -0.25 13.08
N ASN A 226 -8.84 0.77 12.24
CA ASN A 226 -9.35 0.78 10.88
C ASN A 226 -8.24 0.60 9.81
N PHE A 227 -7.19 -0.16 10.10
CA PHE A 227 -6.13 -0.55 9.15
C PHE A 227 -5.87 -2.04 9.26
N ALA A 228 -5.74 -2.71 8.12
CA ALA A 228 -5.37 -4.12 8.10
C ALA A 228 -4.47 -4.46 6.91
N SER A 229 -3.72 -5.55 7.06
CA SER A 229 -2.94 -6.19 6.01
C SER A 229 -3.40 -7.62 5.85
N PHE A 230 -3.48 -8.07 4.62
CA PHE A 230 -4.00 -9.37 4.23
C PHE A 230 -2.99 -10.12 3.38
N VAL A 231 -3.10 -11.45 3.40
CA VAL A 231 -2.49 -12.34 2.41
C VAL A 231 -3.56 -13.21 1.79
N ALA A 232 -3.55 -13.31 0.47
CA ALA A 232 -4.41 -14.19 -0.29
C ALA A 232 -3.54 -15.21 -1.07
N PHE A 233 -3.95 -16.46 -1.08
CA PHE A 233 -3.22 -17.60 -1.66
C PHE A 233 -3.93 -18.07 -2.93
N LYS A 234 -3.15 -18.23 -4.02
CA LYS A 234 -3.65 -18.77 -5.29
C LYS A 234 -3.77 -20.29 -5.29
#